data_988fc51b11c1d39a4047155f5b903fc5
#
_entry.id   988fc51b11c1d39a4047155f5b903fc5
#
_cell.length_a   1.000
_cell.length_b   1.000
_cell.length_c   1.000
_cell.angle_alpha   90.00
_cell.angle_beta   90.00
_cell.angle_gamma   90.00
#
_symmetry.space_group_name_H-M   'P 1'
#
loop_
_entity.id
_entity.type
_entity.pdbx_description
1 polymer ?
#
loop_
_entity_poly.entity_id
_entity_poly.type
_entity_poly.pdbx_seq_one_letter_code
_entity_poly.pdbx_strand_id
1 'polypeptide(L)'
;GIGKSHLVREIDALGGGMALAADKGGIQFRILNSRKGAAVRATRAQADRVRYKASIRYTLENQANLEIFQQAADDLIVEGDTVKGVLHRWACALNVKPWY
;
A
#
# COMPACT_ATOMS: atom_id res chain seq x y z
N GLY A 1 3.93 5.81 -14.24
CA GLY A 1 3.73 7.24 -14.49
C GLY A 1 4.35 8.12 -13.42
N ILE A 2 4.30 9.40 -13.64
CA ILE A 2 4.81 10.41 -12.69
C ILE A 2 3.92 10.42 -11.43
N GLY A 3 4.52 10.66 -10.27
CA GLY A 3 3.82 10.82 -9.01
C GLY A 3 3.65 9.55 -8.17
N LYS A 4 3.95 8.38 -8.69
CA LYS A 4 3.76 7.11 -7.95
C LYS A 4 4.67 6.99 -6.73
N SER A 5 5.96 7.24 -6.88
CA SER A 5 6.90 7.18 -5.76
C SER A 5 6.65 8.28 -4.73
N HIS A 6 6.15 9.43 -5.17
CA HIS A 6 5.76 10.51 -4.26
C HIS A 6 4.61 10.08 -3.34
N LEU A 7 3.58 9.43 -3.91
CA LEU A 7 2.46 8.89 -3.14
C LEU A 7 2.90 7.76 -2.20
N VAL A 8 3.82 6.90 -2.63
CA VAL A 8 4.37 5.85 -1.76
C VAL A 8 5.09 6.43 -0.56
N ARG A 9 5.83 7.54 -0.73
CA ARG A 9 6.49 8.23 0.39
C ARG A 9 5.48 8.79 1.39
N GLU A 10 4.37 9.33 0.91
CA GLU A 10 3.29 9.81 1.77
C GLU A 10 2.66 8.66 2.56
N ILE A 11 2.41 7.54 1.92
CA ILE A 11 1.89 6.32 2.57
C ILE A 11 2.88 5.80 3.62
N ASP A 12 4.17 5.77 3.30
CA ASP A 12 5.22 5.33 4.23
C ASP A 12 5.29 6.24 5.46
N ALA A 13 5.20 7.55 5.26
CA ALA A 13 5.17 8.52 6.37
C ALA A 13 3.98 8.30 7.31
N LEU A 14 2.87 7.77 6.80
CA LEU A 14 1.68 7.41 7.59
C LEU A 14 1.77 6.00 8.21
N GLY A 15 2.89 5.31 8.07
CA GLY A 15 3.08 3.97 8.62
C GLY A 15 2.67 2.84 7.69
N GLY A 16 2.48 3.11 6.40
CA GLY A 16 2.13 2.09 5.41
C GLY A 16 3.26 1.09 5.16
N GLY A 17 2.91 -0.11 4.74
CA GLY A 17 3.84 -1.23 4.57
C GLY A 17 4.45 -1.39 3.18
N MET A 18 3.96 -0.67 2.17
CA MET A 18 4.36 -0.88 0.78
C MET A 18 5.85 -0.58 0.54
N ALA A 19 6.36 0.52 1.07
CA ALA A 19 7.75 0.90 0.91
C ALA A 19 8.70 -0.07 1.61
N LEU A 20 8.36 -0.50 2.82
CA LEU A 20 9.14 -1.51 3.56
C LEU A 20 9.15 -2.86 2.83
N ALA A 21 8.03 -3.29 2.28
CA ALA A 21 7.96 -4.52 1.50
C ALA A 21 8.73 -4.41 0.18
N ALA A 22 8.70 -3.25 -0.47
CA ALA A 22 9.49 -2.99 -1.67
C ALA A 22 10.99 -3.01 -1.39
N ASP A 23 11.44 -2.48 -0.26
CA ASP A 23 12.83 -2.53 0.17
C ASP A 23 13.30 -3.96 0.41
N LYS A 24 12.49 -4.77 1.08
CA LYS A 24 12.81 -6.19 1.35
C LYS A 24 12.83 -7.05 0.10
N GLY A 25 11.99 -6.75 -0.88
CA GLY A 25 11.91 -7.49 -2.15
C GLY A 25 12.67 -6.85 -3.29
N GLY A 26 13.35 -5.73 -3.07
CA GLY A 26 13.99 -4.95 -4.12
C GLY A 26 15.16 -5.67 -4.78
N ILE A 27 15.17 -5.64 -6.11
CA ILE A 27 16.26 -6.18 -6.94
C ILE A 27 17.10 -5.04 -7.51
N GLN A 28 16.45 -3.97 -7.99
CA GLN A 28 17.10 -2.84 -8.63
C GLN A 28 16.38 -1.54 -8.28
N PHE A 29 17.18 -0.50 -8.02
CA PHE A 29 16.68 0.84 -7.73
C PHE A 29 17.24 1.82 -8.75
N ARG A 30 16.38 2.69 -9.30
CA ARG A 30 16.75 3.72 -10.27
C ARG A 30 16.01 5.02 -10.00
N ILE A 31 16.65 6.13 -10.32
CA ILE A 31 16.01 7.44 -10.33
C ILE A 31 15.54 7.73 -11.75
N LEU A 32 14.24 7.97 -11.90
CA LEU A 32 13.61 8.31 -13.19
C LEU A 32 13.55 9.82 -13.34
N ASN A 33 13.58 10.27 -14.60
CA ASN A 33 13.42 11.70 -14.94
C ASN A 33 14.48 12.61 -14.31
N SER A 34 15.69 12.11 -14.04
CA SER A 34 16.74 12.89 -13.37
C SER A 34 17.14 14.14 -14.13
N ARG A 35 16.94 14.16 -15.46
CA ARG A 35 17.27 15.30 -16.34
C ARG A 35 16.09 16.24 -16.59
N LYS A 36 14.91 15.93 -16.11
CA LYS A 36 13.66 16.69 -16.38
C LYS A 36 13.27 17.67 -15.30
N GLY A 37 14.04 17.75 -14.23
CA GLY A 37 13.78 18.63 -13.10
C GLY A 37 13.45 17.89 -11.81
N ALA A 38 13.62 18.57 -10.68
CA ALA A 38 13.48 17.98 -9.35
C ALA A 38 12.04 17.52 -9.06
N ALA A 39 11.04 18.24 -9.56
CA ALA A 39 9.63 17.96 -9.29
C ALA A 39 9.14 16.64 -9.89
N VAL A 40 9.78 16.16 -10.95
CA VAL A 40 9.38 14.91 -11.64
C VAL A 40 10.37 13.77 -11.41
N ARG A 41 11.40 13.97 -10.60
CA ARG A 41 12.30 12.89 -10.20
C ARG A 41 11.57 11.88 -9.34
N ALA A 42 11.69 10.61 -9.69
CA ALA A 42 11.04 9.53 -8.96
C ALA A 42 12.01 8.35 -8.84
N THR A 43 11.90 7.61 -7.75
CA THR A 43 12.62 6.37 -7.55
C THR A 43 11.81 5.22 -8.12
N ARG A 44 12.44 4.38 -8.94
CA ARG A 44 11.87 3.13 -9.40
C ARG A 44 12.59 1.98 -8.70
N ALA A 45 11.83 1.13 -8.03
CA ALA A 45 12.31 -0.13 -7.49
C ALA A 45 11.77 -1.29 -8.31
N GLN A 46 12.67 -2.14 -8.80
CA GLN A 46 12.29 -3.42 -9.38
C GLN A 46 12.35 -4.46 -8.27
N ALA A 47 11.22 -5.10 -7.99
CA ALA A 47 11.08 -6.03 -6.89
C ALA A 47 10.84 -7.46 -7.38
N ASP A 48 11.37 -8.44 -6.63
CA ASP A 48 11.00 -9.83 -6.79
C ASP A 48 9.55 -10.00 -6.31
N ARG A 49 8.68 -10.44 -7.22
CA ARG A 49 7.24 -10.59 -6.94
C ARG A 49 6.98 -11.57 -5.80
N VAL A 50 7.73 -12.66 -5.74
CA VAL A 50 7.59 -13.69 -4.70
C VAL A 50 8.00 -13.12 -3.35
N ARG A 51 9.13 -12.44 -3.28
CA ARG A 51 9.62 -11.82 -2.04
C ARG A 51 8.73 -10.70 -1.56
N TYR A 52 8.27 -9.84 -2.46
CA TYR A 52 7.35 -8.77 -2.13
C TYR A 52 6.05 -9.32 -1.56
N LYS A 53 5.44 -10.28 -2.27
CA LYS A 53 4.22 -10.94 -1.83
C LYS A 53 4.39 -11.63 -0.48
N ALA A 54 5.50 -12.34 -0.29
CA ALA A 54 5.80 -13.02 0.97
C ALA A 54 5.97 -12.04 2.13
N SER A 55 6.61 -10.90 1.90
CA SER A 55 6.79 -9.84 2.91
C SER A 55 5.45 -9.25 3.35
N ILE A 56 4.57 -8.90 2.42
CA ILE A 56 3.23 -8.38 2.72
C ILE A 56 2.41 -9.45 3.46
N ARG A 57 2.40 -10.67 2.96
CA ARG A 57 1.67 -11.78 3.57
C ARG A 57 2.13 -12.06 4.99
N TYR A 58 3.43 -12.08 5.22
CA TYR A 58 4.00 -12.25 6.56
C TYR A 58 3.50 -11.18 7.53
N THR A 59 3.54 -9.92 7.12
CA THR A 59 3.06 -8.81 7.92
C THR A 59 1.59 -8.95 8.28
N LEU A 60 0.75 -9.32 7.30
CA LEU A 60 -0.69 -9.48 7.51
C LEU A 60 -1.04 -10.69 8.37
N GLU A 61 -0.39 -11.84 8.13
CA GLU A 61 -0.66 -13.08 8.87
C GLU A 61 -0.20 -13.00 10.33
N ASN A 62 0.79 -12.17 10.65
CA ASN A 62 1.24 -11.96 12.02
C ASN A 62 0.47 -10.87 12.77
N GLN A 63 -0.46 -10.20 12.10
CA GLN A 63 -1.30 -9.19 12.73
C GLN A 63 -2.45 -9.86 13.48
N ALA A 64 -2.55 -9.60 14.79
CA ALA A 64 -3.64 -10.12 15.60
C ALA A 64 -4.99 -9.53 15.18
N ASN A 65 -6.04 -10.35 15.24
CA ASN A 65 -7.42 -9.95 14.91
C ASN A 65 -7.60 -9.45 13.47
N LEU A 66 -6.75 -9.91 12.54
CA LEU A 66 -6.84 -9.57 11.14
C LEU A 66 -7.28 -10.79 10.32
N GLU A 67 -8.34 -10.63 9.56
CA GLU A 67 -8.83 -11.58 8.57
C GLU A 67 -8.51 -11.09 7.17
N ILE A 68 -7.97 -11.97 6.31
CA ILE A 68 -7.65 -11.63 4.93
C ILE A 68 -8.80 -12.03 4.03
N PHE A 69 -9.35 -11.07 3.30
CA PHE A 69 -10.45 -11.28 2.37
C PHE A 69 -10.06 -10.78 0.98
N GLN A 70 -10.06 -11.69 0.00
CA GLN A 70 -9.64 -11.38 -1.36
C GLN A 70 -10.80 -10.78 -2.16
N GLN A 71 -10.88 -9.46 -2.19
CA GLN A 71 -11.86 -8.73 -2.98
C GLN A 71 -11.35 -7.32 -3.30
N ALA A 72 -11.79 -6.76 -4.42
CA ALA A 72 -11.48 -5.38 -4.75
C ALA A 72 -12.29 -4.42 -3.87
N ALA A 73 -11.62 -3.48 -3.23
CA ALA A 73 -12.26 -2.41 -2.49
C ALA A 73 -12.63 -1.28 -3.44
N ASP A 74 -13.88 -0.85 -3.41
CA ASP A 74 -14.35 0.28 -4.23
C ASP A 74 -14.33 1.58 -3.43
N ASP A 75 -14.71 1.56 -2.15
CA ASP A 75 -14.81 2.75 -1.33
C ASP A 75 -14.71 2.43 0.15
N LEU A 76 -14.50 3.46 0.96
CA LEU A 76 -14.53 3.38 2.41
C LEU A 76 -15.88 3.87 2.93
N ILE A 77 -16.38 3.21 3.95
CA ILE A 77 -17.57 3.65 4.68
C ILE A 77 -17.08 4.47 5.88
N VAL A 78 -17.35 5.76 5.87
CA VAL A 78 -16.90 6.69 6.92
C VAL A 78 -18.12 7.31 7.61
N GLU A 79 -18.14 7.24 8.93
CA GLU A 79 -19.11 7.92 9.77
C GLU A 79 -18.39 8.89 10.71
N GLY A 80 -18.64 10.19 10.58
CA GLY A 80 -17.86 11.21 11.28
C GLY A 80 -16.40 11.11 10.88
N ASP A 81 -15.49 10.94 11.83
CA ASP A 81 -14.05 10.79 11.61
C ASP A 81 -13.58 9.33 11.70
N THR A 82 -14.50 8.37 11.68
CA THR A 82 -14.19 6.95 11.89
C THR A 82 -14.52 6.13 10.66
N VAL A 83 -13.57 5.31 10.22
CA VAL A 83 -13.81 4.32 9.17
C VAL A 83 -14.59 3.14 9.77
N LYS A 84 -15.77 2.89 9.25
CA LYS A 84 -16.69 1.83 9.73
C LYS A 84 -16.66 0.58 8.89
N GLY A 85 -16.26 0.68 7.65
CA GLY A 85 -16.24 -0.47 6.77
C GLY A 85 -15.66 -0.17 5.40
N VAL A 86 -15.72 -1.18 4.54
CA VAL A 86 -15.28 -1.11 3.15
C VAL A 86 -16.38 -1.61 2.26
N LEU A 87 -16.66 -0.86 1.19
CA LEU A 87 -17.55 -1.27 0.13
C LEU A 87 -16.74 -2.02 -0.92
N HIS A 88 -17.08 -3.26 -1.18
CA HIS A 88 -16.39 -4.04 -2.20
C HIS A 88 -17.22 -4.12 -3.49
N ARG A 89 -16.59 -4.63 -4.54
CA ARG A 89 -17.08 -4.61 -5.93
C ARG A 89 -18.50 -5.14 -6.13
N TRP A 90 -18.98 -6.03 -5.28
CA TRP A 90 -20.31 -6.63 -5.35
C TRP A 90 -21.33 -5.94 -4.44
N ALA A 91 -21.05 -4.70 -4.02
CA ALA A 91 -21.92 -3.86 -3.21
C ALA A 91 -22.26 -4.44 -1.80
N CYS A 92 -21.48 -5.38 -1.31
CA CYS A 92 -21.56 -5.81 0.09
C CYS A 92 -20.65 -4.96 0.95
N ALA A 93 -21.11 -4.57 2.14
CA ALA A 93 -20.30 -3.84 3.11
C ALA A 93 -19.61 -4.80 4.07
N LEU A 94 -18.28 -4.65 4.21
CA LEU A 94 -17.52 -5.32 5.25
C LEU A 94 -17.25 -4.34 6.37
N ASN A 95 -17.71 -4.65 7.58
CA ASN A 95 -17.45 -3.85 8.75
C ASN A 95 -16.01 -4.06 9.20
N VAL A 96 -15.30 -2.97 9.46
CA VAL A 96 -13.95 -3.00 10.00
C VAL A 96 -13.92 -2.32 11.36
N LYS A 97 -13.11 -2.85 12.25
CA LYS A 97 -12.85 -2.20 13.54
C LYS A 97 -11.73 -1.18 13.37
N PRO A 98 -11.79 -0.02 14.04
CA PRO A 98 -10.68 0.90 14.07
C PRO A 98 -9.43 0.22 14.63
N TRP A 99 -8.28 0.55 14.09
CA TRP A 99 -6.98 -0.03 14.45
C TRP A 99 -6.09 0.91 15.26
N TYR A 100 -6.71 1.91 15.86
CA TYR A 100 -6.05 2.84 16.78
C TYR A 100 -6.66 2.79 18.16
#